data_0303c0f76896dfed441b0f2141594343
#
_entry.id   0303c0f76896dfed441b0f2141594343
#
_cell.length_a   1.000
_cell.length_b   1.000
_cell.length_c   1.000
_cell.angle_alpha   90.00
_cell.angle_beta   90.00
_cell.angle_gamma   90.00
#
_symmetry.space_group_name_H-M   'P 1'
#
loop_
_entity.id
_entity.type
_entity.pdbx_description
1 polymer ?
#
loop_
_entity_poly.entity_id
_entity_poly.type
_entity_poly.pdbx_seq_one_letter_code
_entity_poly.pdbx_strand_id
1 'polypeptide(L)'
;TPVLSSAASDVYKRQNYQLVAGRLITYHLRKQVYGQFEPPKLIDIVKKNIKLKMYDPLLLKWYRNGEWKQMERWIDHKRDEQYTYAAMEQFRGKYLVQDRYSDKVFETPQVALMLIAATLFHRYPKETRMKWVKDFYDSVSKFEISLPTPVMAGVRTSIRQFSSCVLIESGDSLDSINATAASIVKYVSKRAGIGIGGGAIRAIGSSINGGHATHTGAIPFYKHFQSAVRSCSQGGVRGGAATMYYPIWHYEVEDLLVLKNNKGTEDNRIRHMDYGVQFNKVFYERLLKGEEITLFSPSDVPELWDTFFTDVEKFRELYEAAERKTSIRKKKVCLLY
;
A
#
# COMPACT_ATOMS: atom_id res chain seq x y z
N THR A 1 17.35 30.78 -26.42
CA THR A 1 18.10 30.65 -25.16
C THR A 1 17.69 31.59 -24.03
N PRO A 2 17.10 32.81 -24.22
CA PRO A 2 16.60 33.63 -23.11
C PRO A 2 15.35 33.06 -22.42
N VAL A 3 14.55 32.28 -23.12
CA VAL A 3 13.29 31.68 -22.59
C VAL A 3 13.57 30.59 -21.56
N LEU A 4 14.64 29.81 -21.74
CA LEU A 4 15.05 28.77 -20.76
C LEU A 4 15.61 29.40 -19.48
N SER A 5 16.27 30.53 -19.56
CA SER A 5 16.80 31.26 -18.40
C SER A 5 15.71 31.89 -17.56
N SER A 6 14.62 32.41 -18.16
CA SER A 6 13.48 32.96 -17.43
C SER A 6 12.64 31.86 -16.75
N ALA A 7 12.43 30.73 -17.43
CA ALA A 7 11.73 29.58 -16.84
C ALA A 7 12.49 28.98 -15.65
N ALA A 8 13.82 28.85 -15.75
CA ALA A 8 14.64 28.38 -14.63
C ALA A 8 14.62 29.36 -13.45
N SER A 9 14.68 30.69 -13.72
CA SER A 9 14.58 31.74 -12.70
C SER A 9 13.20 31.73 -12.00
N ASP A 10 12.11 31.50 -12.74
CA ASP A 10 10.77 31.41 -12.17
C ASP A 10 10.56 30.16 -11.33
N VAL A 11 11.13 29.02 -11.73
CA VAL A 11 11.12 27.79 -10.92
C VAL A 11 11.87 28.02 -9.61
N TYR A 12 13.03 28.68 -9.64
CA TYR A 12 13.83 28.96 -8.45
C TYR A 12 13.13 29.95 -7.50
N LYS A 13 12.49 30.98 -8.01
CA LYS A 13 11.68 31.92 -7.22
C LYS A 13 10.45 31.23 -6.59
N ARG A 14 9.79 30.31 -7.31
CA ARG A 14 8.64 29.55 -6.81
C ARG A 14 9.00 28.62 -5.64
N GLN A 15 10.22 28.05 -5.60
CA GLN A 15 10.67 27.22 -4.48
C GLN A 15 10.68 28.00 -3.15
N ASN A 16 11.16 29.24 -3.14
CA ASN A 16 11.15 30.07 -1.93
C ASN A 16 9.73 30.41 -1.46
N TYR A 17 8.79 30.68 -2.37
CA TYR A 17 7.38 30.90 -2.02
C TYR A 17 6.74 29.66 -1.40
N GLN A 18 7.06 28.44 -1.86
CA GLN A 18 6.59 27.20 -1.27
C GLN A 18 7.07 27.01 0.17
N LEU A 19 8.30 27.39 0.50
CA LEU A 19 8.82 27.35 1.85
C LEU A 19 8.16 28.41 2.76
N VAL A 20 7.98 29.65 2.26
CA VAL A 20 7.27 30.71 2.99
C VAL A 20 5.85 30.26 3.30
N ALA A 21 5.12 29.76 2.30
CA ALA A 21 3.77 29.23 2.49
C ALA A 21 3.74 28.05 3.48
N GLY A 22 4.75 27.17 3.42
CA GLY A 22 4.93 26.05 4.38
C GLY A 22 5.12 26.54 5.82
N ARG A 23 5.88 27.61 6.04
CA ARG A 23 6.05 28.22 7.37
C ARG A 23 4.76 28.88 7.87
N LEU A 24 4.06 29.59 7.01
CA LEU A 24 2.77 30.22 7.37
C LEU A 24 1.73 29.18 7.78
N ILE A 25 1.58 28.09 7.03
CA ILE A 25 0.65 27.03 7.38
C ILE A 25 1.09 26.27 8.66
N THR A 26 2.38 26.16 8.93
CA THR A 26 2.90 25.58 10.17
C THR A 26 2.47 26.41 11.39
N TYR A 27 2.62 27.73 11.33
CA TYR A 27 2.17 28.61 12.41
C TYR A 27 0.65 28.61 12.56
N HIS A 28 -0.08 28.62 11.45
CA HIS A 28 -1.53 28.47 11.47
C HIS A 28 -1.97 27.15 12.13
N LEU A 29 -1.33 26.06 11.79
CA LEU A 29 -1.60 24.74 12.38
C LEU A 29 -1.35 24.74 13.89
N ARG A 30 -0.23 25.32 14.38
CA ARG A 30 0.05 25.43 15.81
C ARG A 30 -1.05 26.19 16.54
N LYS A 31 -1.48 27.33 15.99
CA LYS A 31 -2.58 28.12 16.55
C LYS A 31 -3.90 27.35 16.56
N GLN A 32 -4.19 26.61 15.49
CA GLN A 32 -5.38 25.77 15.37
C GLN A 32 -5.40 24.63 16.42
N VAL A 33 -4.26 23.96 16.62
CA VAL A 33 -4.14 22.81 17.53
C VAL A 33 -4.08 23.21 18.98
N TYR A 34 -3.31 24.26 19.30
CA TYR A 34 -2.95 24.63 20.66
C TYR A 34 -3.59 25.94 21.16
N GLY A 35 -4.18 26.74 20.27
CA GLY A 35 -4.66 28.07 20.57
C GLY A 35 -3.53 29.12 20.66
N GLN A 36 -2.28 28.72 20.50
CA GLN A 36 -1.06 29.52 20.61
C GLN A 36 0.01 29.05 19.63
N PHE A 37 1.03 29.88 19.40
CA PHE A 37 2.13 29.53 18.48
C PHE A 37 3.16 28.58 19.10
N GLU A 38 3.49 28.75 20.37
CA GLU A 38 4.39 27.85 21.08
C GLU A 38 3.63 26.61 21.56
N PRO A 39 4.09 25.38 21.21
CA PRO A 39 3.45 24.17 21.68
C PRO A 39 3.48 24.03 23.20
N PRO A 40 2.42 23.53 23.85
CA PRO A 40 2.42 23.19 25.27
C PRO A 40 3.39 22.04 25.57
N LYS A 41 3.59 21.73 26.87
CA LYS A 41 4.41 20.59 27.29
C LYS A 41 3.90 19.29 26.65
N LEU A 42 4.82 18.44 26.18
CA LEU A 42 4.50 17.19 25.51
C LEU A 42 3.54 16.31 26.32
N ILE A 43 3.79 16.19 27.61
CA ILE A 43 2.95 15.37 28.51
C ILE A 43 1.51 15.90 28.61
N ASP A 44 1.31 17.20 28.54
CA ASP A 44 -0.02 17.81 28.62
C ASP A 44 -0.80 17.59 27.31
N ILE A 45 -0.10 17.66 26.16
CA ILE A 45 -0.66 17.29 24.85
C ILE A 45 -1.13 15.84 24.90
N VAL A 46 -0.28 14.93 25.39
CA VAL A 46 -0.58 13.49 25.46
C VAL A 46 -1.78 13.23 26.38
N LYS A 47 -1.82 13.78 27.58
CA LYS A 47 -2.94 13.63 28.52
C LYS A 47 -4.25 14.16 27.94
N LYS A 48 -4.23 15.35 27.32
CA LYS A 48 -5.39 15.94 26.66
C LYS A 48 -5.94 15.03 25.57
N ASN A 49 -5.08 14.53 24.70
CA ASN A 49 -5.49 13.72 23.56
C ASN A 49 -5.92 12.30 23.96
N ILE A 50 -5.38 11.74 25.03
CA ILE A 50 -5.90 10.49 25.62
C ILE A 50 -7.32 10.71 26.19
N LYS A 51 -7.56 11.81 26.91
CA LYS A 51 -8.90 12.15 27.42
C LYS A 51 -9.93 12.29 26.28
N LEU A 52 -9.50 12.80 25.14
CA LEU A 52 -10.29 12.94 23.91
C LEU A 52 -10.39 11.63 23.11
N LYS A 53 -9.78 10.52 23.57
CA LYS A 53 -9.72 9.22 22.88
C LYS A 53 -9.01 9.26 21.52
N MET A 54 -8.19 10.26 21.28
CA MET A 54 -7.39 10.41 20.06
C MET A 54 -6.06 9.64 20.15
N TYR A 55 -5.50 9.49 21.33
CA TYR A 55 -4.27 8.73 21.58
C TYR A 55 -4.52 7.48 22.40
N ASP A 56 -3.62 6.50 22.26
CA ASP A 56 -3.63 5.28 23.06
C ASP A 56 -3.27 5.59 24.52
N PRO A 57 -4.09 5.20 25.51
CA PRO A 57 -3.78 5.37 26.92
C PRO A 57 -2.49 4.69 27.39
N LEU A 58 -2.03 3.67 26.67
CA LEU A 58 -0.80 2.95 26.98
C LEU A 58 0.44 3.82 26.89
N LEU A 59 0.42 4.92 26.12
CA LEU A 59 1.53 5.88 26.06
C LEU A 59 1.98 6.34 27.45
N LEU A 60 1.04 6.67 28.34
CA LEU A 60 1.36 7.10 29.72
C LEU A 60 1.90 5.98 30.61
N LYS A 61 1.59 4.71 30.29
CA LYS A 61 2.07 3.55 31.05
C LYS A 61 3.52 3.17 30.72
N TRP A 62 3.98 3.47 29.52
CA TRP A 62 5.29 3.04 29.04
C TRP A 62 6.45 3.86 29.56
N TYR A 63 6.23 5.17 29.81
CA TYR A 63 7.28 6.12 30.12
C TYR A 63 7.03 6.85 31.45
N ARG A 64 8.12 7.10 32.20
CA ARG A 64 8.11 7.87 33.45
C ARG A 64 8.13 9.38 33.16
N ASN A 65 7.77 10.20 34.15
CA ASN A 65 7.76 11.66 33.98
C ASN A 65 9.11 12.26 33.56
N GLY A 66 10.22 11.67 34.01
CA GLY A 66 11.58 12.12 33.61
C GLY A 66 11.84 11.85 32.10
N GLU A 67 11.40 10.73 31.60
CA GLU A 67 11.54 10.38 30.16
C GLU A 67 10.67 11.28 29.27
N TRP A 68 9.46 11.63 29.71
CA TRP A 68 8.61 12.61 29.01
C TRP A 68 9.27 13.99 28.92
N LYS A 69 9.86 14.49 30.02
CA LYS A 69 10.63 15.74 30.02
C LYS A 69 11.85 15.68 29.11
N GLN A 70 12.48 14.50 28.99
CA GLN A 70 13.63 14.29 28.11
C GLN A 70 13.21 14.31 26.65
N MET A 71 12.13 13.61 26.26
CA MET A 71 11.57 13.66 24.90
C MET A 71 11.16 15.09 24.52
N GLU A 72 10.51 15.83 25.43
CA GLU A 72 10.13 17.22 25.21
C GLU A 72 11.33 18.12 24.86
N ARG A 73 12.47 17.95 25.55
CA ARG A 73 13.70 18.71 25.26
C ARG A 73 14.33 18.35 23.89
N TRP A 74 14.07 17.15 23.39
CA TRP A 74 14.62 16.71 22.11
C TRP A 74 13.77 17.16 20.93
N ILE A 75 12.52 17.51 21.14
CA ILE A 75 11.66 18.00 20.07
C ILE A 75 12.16 19.35 19.58
N ASP A 76 12.53 19.39 18.30
CA ASP A 76 12.90 20.64 17.62
C ASP A 76 11.74 21.07 16.70
N HIS A 77 10.89 21.93 17.19
CA HIS A 77 9.73 22.43 16.45
C HIS A 77 10.10 23.28 15.21
N LYS A 78 11.36 23.77 15.11
CA LYS A 78 11.82 24.51 13.94
C LYS A 78 11.99 23.61 12.72
N ARG A 79 12.13 22.30 12.91
CA ARG A 79 12.19 21.36 11.80
C ARG A 79 10.90 21.35 10.97
N ASP A 80 9.75 21.77 11.51
CA ASP A 80 8.50 21.94 10.76
C ASP A 80 8.60 23.06 9.71
N GLU A 81 9.52 23.99 9.83
CA GLU A 81 9.72 25.10 8.90
C GLU A 81 10.42 24.67 7.59
N GLN A 82 10.92 23.44 7.54
CA GLN A 82 11.53 22.84 6.34
C GLN A 82 10.48 22.25 5.37
N TYR A 83 9.24 22.05 5.84
CA TYR A 83 8.17 21.55 4.99
C TYR A 83 7.71 22.61 3.99
N THR A 84 7.55 22.19 2.73
CA THR A 84 6.81 22.98 1.73
C THR A 84 5.32 23.01 2.09
N TYR A 85 4.57 23.94 1.48
CA TYR A 85 3.12 23.99 1.65
C TYR A 85 2.45 22.64 1.36
N ALA A 86 2.77 22.03 0.23
CA ALA A 86 2.20 20.73 -0.17
C ALA A 86 2.55 19.60 0.80
N ALA A 87 3.77 19.58 1.33
CA ALA A 87 4.20 18.59 2.33
C ALA A 87 3.42 18.76 3.65
N MET A 88 3.24 20.00 4.11
CA MET A 88 2.47 20.28 5.33
C MET A 88 0.99 19.95 5.17
N GLU A 89 0.37 20.25 4.03
CA GLU A 89 -0.99 19.84 3.71
C GLU A 89 -1.14 18.32 3.67
N GLN A 90 -0.13 17.62 3.15
CA GLN A 90 -0.13 16.15 3.19
C GLN A 90 -0.03 15.62 4.62
N PHE A 91 0.82 16.21 5.48
CA PHE A 91 0.89 15.86 6.89
C PHE A 91 -0.45 16.09 7.59
N ARG A 92 -1.00 17.28 7.46
CA ARG A 92 -2.30 17.66 8.03
C ARG A 92 -3.42 16.74 7.55
N GLY A 93 -3.51 16.52 6.24
CA GLY A 93 -4.60 15.77 5.64
C GLY A 93 -4.54 14.26 5.85
N LYS A 94 -3.33 13.66 5.99
CA LYS A 94 -3.18 12.20 5.98
C LYS A 94 -2.58 11.60 7.25
N TYR A 95 -1.68 12.30 7.93
CA TYR A 95 -0.82 11.69 8.95
C TYR A 95 -1.11 12.18 10.37
N LEU A 96 -1.47 13.45 10.56
CA LEU A 96 -1.80 13.97 11.88
C LEU A 96 -3.11 13.39 12.38
N VAL A 97 -3.14 13.12 13.69
CA VAL A 97 -4.37 12.65 14.35
C VAL A 97 -5.40 13.77 14.33
N GLN A 98 -6.57 13.45 13.81
CA GLN A 98 -7.67 14.40 13.65
C GLN A 98 -9.02 13.71 13.77
N ASP A 99 -10.03 14.47 14.13
CA ASP A 99 -11.43 14.11 13.98
C ASP A 99 -11.86 14.45 12.53
N ARG A 100 -12.20 13.43 11.77
CA ARG A 100 -12.59 13.56 10.36
C ARG A 100 -13.97 14.15 10.14
N TYR A 101 -14.79 14.19 11.17
CA TYR A 101 -16.12 14.78 11.10
C TYR A 101 -16.06 16.33 11.24
N SER A 102 -15.23 16.80 12.16
CA SER A 102 -15.05 18.23 12.44
C SER A 102 -13.80 18.84 11.81
N ASP A 103 -13.00 18.08 11.09
CA ASP A 103 -11.68 18.45 10.53
C ASP A 103 -10.69 19.00 11.57
N LYS A 104 -10.94 18.70 12.86
CA LYS A 104 -10.12 19.17 13.95
C LYS A 104 -8.85 18.34 14.09
N VAL A 105 -7.69 18.99 13.99
CA VAL A 105 -6.37 18.37 14.18
C VAL A 105 -5.95 18.51 15.64
N PHE A 106 -5.26 17.49 16.18
CA PHE A 106 -4.91 17.39 17.61
C PHE A 106 -3.42 17.43 17.90
N GLU A 107 -2.58 17.52 16.90
CA GLU A 107 -1.11 17.49 17.03
C GLU A 107 -0.41 18.21 15.88
N THR A 108 0.89 18.46 16.06
CA THR A 108 1.79 19.00 15.04
C THR A 108 2.79 17.94 14.59
N PRO A 109 3.48 18.07 13.43
CA PRO A 109 4.36 17.04 12.92
C PRO A 109 5.43 16.58 13.89
N GLN A 110 6.16 17.49 14.54
CA GLN A 110 7.23 17.10 15.46
C GLN A 110 6.74 16.32 16.68
N VAL A 111 5.57 16.69 17.22
CA VAL A 111 4.92 15.93 18.29
C VAL A 111 4.54 14.53 17.81
N ALA A 112 3.95 14.44 16.62
CA ALA A 112 3.60 13.16 16.02
C ALA A 112 4.82 12.25 15.83
N LEU A 113 5.92 12.77 15.28
CA LEU A 113 7.14 12.00 15.02
C LEU A 113 7.79 11.51 16.33
N MET A 114 7.84 12.36 17.37
CA MET A 114 8.34 11.94 18.69
C MET A 114 7.49 10.84 19.30
N LEU A 115 6.16 10.92 19.21
CA LEU A 115 5.26 9.90 19.75
C LEU A 115 5.30 8.60 18.94
N ILE A 116 5.57 8.67 17.65
CA ILE A 116 5.85 7.49 16.82
C ILE A 116 7.11 6.79 17.33
N ALA A 117 8.21 7.53 17.48
CA ALA A 117 9.46 6.99 18.03
C ALA A 117 9.24 6.37 19.42
N ALA A 118 8.60 7.09 20.31
CA ALA A 118 8.28 6.58 21.64
C ALA A 118 7.47 5.28 21.59
N THR A 119 6.48 5.20 20.71
CA THR A 119 5.65 3.99 20.58
C THR A 119 6.42 2.80 20.02
N LEU A 120 7.26 3.00 19.01
CA LEU A 120 8.02 1.91 18.39
C LEU A 120 9.04 1.29 19.36
N PHE A 121 9.70 2.09 20.18
CA PHE A 121 10.78 1.63 21.07
C PHE A 121 10.37 1.37 22.52
N HIS A 122 9.08 1.43 22.89
CA HIS A 122 8.63 1.26 24.27
C HIS A 122 9.00 -0.11 24.89
N ARG A 123 9.15 -1.16 24.08
CA ARG A 123 9.50 -2.53 24.50
C ARG A 123 11.00 -2.79 24.62
N TYR A 124 11.83 -1.85 24.16
CA TYR A 124 13.29 -1.97 24.29
C TYR A 124 13.72 -1.86 25.75
N PRO A 125 14.89 -2.38 26.13
CA PRO A 125 15.42 -2.27 27.49
C PRO A 125 15.42 -0.81 27.97
N LYS A 126 15.00 -0.59 29.22
CA LYS A 126 14.83 0.77 29.78
C LYS A 126 16.11 1.60 29.71
N GLU A 127 17.26 0.96 29.79
CA GLU A 127 18.60 1.56 29.78
C GLU A 127 18.94 2.15 28.40
N THR A 128 18.43 1.56 27.33
CA THR A 128 18.81 1.90 25.95
C THR A 128 17.68 2.54 25.15
N ARG A 129 16.40 2.28 25.52
CA ARG A 129 15.24 2.70 24.71
C ARG A 129 15.21 4.20 24.41
N MET A 130 15.64 5.04 25.37
CA MET A 130 15.63 6.49 25.20
C MET A 130 16.63 6.95 24.13
N LYS A 131 17.77 6.26 24.01
CA LYS A 131 18.71 6.49 22.90
C LYS A 131 18.03 6.18 21.56
N TRP A 132 17.40 5.02 21.43
CA TRP A 132 16.71 4.62 20.20
C TRP A 132 15.55 5.57 19.84
N VAL A 133 14.79 6.02 20.82
CA VAL A 133 13.72 7.03 20.62
C VAL A 133 14.30 8.32 20.04
N LYS A 134 15.43 8.80 20.60
CA LYS A 134 16.08 10.02 20.11
C LYS A 134 16.64 9.87 18.71
N ASP A 135 17.43 8.81 18.50
CA ASP A 135 18.09 8.57 17.22
C ASP A 135 17.06 8.42 16.08
N PHE A 136 15.98 7.66 16.34
CA PHE A 136 14.89 7.48 15.37
C PHE A 136 14.14 8.79 15.11
N TYR A 137 13.79 9.55 16.16
CA TYR A 137 13.16 10.86 16.00
C TYR A 137 14.03 11.79 15.17
N ASP A 138 15.31 11.84 15.43
CA ASP A 138 16.24 12.69 14.69
C ASP A 138 16.28 12.29 13.20
N SER A 139 16.43 11.01 12.89
CA SER A 139 16.51 10.54 11.51
C SER A 139 15.22 10.79 10.72
N VAL A 140 14.05 10.56 11.33
CA VAL A 140 12.77 10.80 10.64
C VAL A 140 12.50 12.31 10.49
N SER A 141 12.77 13.10 11.53
CA SER A 141 12.48 14.54 11.50
C SER A 141 13.43 15.35 10.65
N LYS A 142 14.60 14.78 10.31
CA LYS A 142 15.59 15.34 9.35
C LYS A 142 15.42 14.79 7.94
N PHE A 143 14.40 13.95 7.68
CA PHE A 143 14.15 13.30 6.40
C PHE A 143 15.23 12.29 5.94
N GLU A 144 16.04 11.76 6.85
CA GLU A 144 17.02 10.71 6.55
C GLU A 144 16.32 9.38 6.25
N ILE A 145 15.15 9.14 6.87
CA ILE A 145 14.29 7.99 6.61
C ILE A 145 12.82 8.43 6.46
N SER A 146 12.06 7.70 5.66
CA SER A 146 10.62 7.86 5.50
C SER A 146 9.87 6.71 6.15
N LEU A 147 8.63 6.96 6.58
CA LEU A 147 7.79 5.96 7.25
C LEU A 147 6.54 5.66 6.41
N PRO A 148 6.04 4.42 6.43
CA PRO A 148 4.82 4.06 5.73
C PRO A 148 3.58 4.73 6.36
N THR A 149 2.60 5.02 5.52
CA THR A 149 1.37 5.74 5.91
C THR A 149 0.68 5.19 7.17
N PRO A 150 0.51 3.85 7.36
CA PRO A 150 -0.14 3.34 8.56
C PRO A 150 0.65 3.61 9.85
N VAL A 151 1.98 3.62 9.79
CA VAL A 151 2.84 3.99 10.92
C VAL A 151 2.69 5.47 11.23
N MET A 152 2.81 6.32 10.20
CA MET A 152 2.67 7.78 10.35
C MET A 152 1.33 8.19 10.94
N ALA A 153 0.25 7.56 10.52
CA ALA A 153 -1.10 7.96 10.92
C ALA A 153 -1.61 7.24 12.19
N GLY A 154 -1.11 6.02 12.50
CA GLY A 154 -1.79 5.13 13.43
C GLY A 154 -1.04 4.76 14.70
N VAL A 155 0.30 4.73 14.69
CA VAL A 155 1.10 4.07 15.75
C VAL A 155 0.80 4.58 17.17
N ARG A 156 0.57 5.86 17.37
CA ARG A 156 0.25 6.47 18.67
C ARG A 156 -1.23 6.43 19.05
N THR A 157 -2.06 5.81 18.20
CA THR A 157 -3.51 5.67 18.41
C THR A 157 -3.88 4.23 18.79
N SER A 158 -5.15 3.90 18.88
CA SER A 158 -5.64 2.54 19.13
C SER A 158 -5.54 1.60 17.91
N ILE A 159 -5.13 2.10 16.74
CA ILE A 159 -4.91 1.30 15.53
C ILE A 159 -3.76 0.32 15.74
N ARG A 160 -3.92 -0.93 15.25
CA ARG A 160 -2.91 -2.00 15.40
C ARG A 160 -2.48 -2.63 14.08
N GLN A 161 -2.92 -2.11 12.94
CA GLN A 161 -2.49 -2.54 11.59
C GLN A 161 -1.54 -1.48 11.03
N PHE A 162 -0.27 -1.86 10.77
CA PHE A 162 0.79 -0.94 10.35
C PHE A 162 1.45 -1.32 9.03
N SER A 163 1.07 -2.44 8.41
CA SER A 163 1.53 -2.79 7.07
C SER A 163 0.87 -1.89 6.03
N SER A 164 1.68 -1.24 5.20
CA SER A 164 1.15 -0.39 4.12
C SER A 164 0.71 -1.19 2.90
N CYS A 165 1.28 -2.38 2.70
CA CYS A 165 0.97 -3.29 1.61
C CYS A 165 0.80 -4.71 2.16
N VAL A 166 -0.19 -5.42 1.63
CA VAL A 166 -0.50 -6.82 1.99
C VAL A 166 -0.67 -7.61 0.72
N LEU A 167 -0.03 -8.79 0.66
CA LEU A 167 -0.23 -9.75 -0.43
C LEU A 167 -1.26 -10.79 0.01
N ILE A 168 -2.21 -11.09 -0.86
CA ILE A 168 -3.27 -12.07 -0.63
C ILE A 168 -3.30 -13.00 -1.84
N GLU A 169 -3.13 -14.29 -1.63
CA GLU A 169 -3.25 -15.31 -2.64
C GLU A 169 -4.69 -15.84 -2.66
N SER A 170 -5.32 -15.86 -3.84
CA SER A 170 -6.63 -16.44 -4.04
C SER A 170 -6.50 -17.82 -4.69
N GLY A 171 -7.01 -18.85 -4.02
CA GLY A 171 -7.17 -20.16 -4.65
C GLY A 171 -8.38 -20.21 -5.58
N ASP A 172 -8.59 -21.36 -6.19
CA ASP A 172 -9.60 -21.60 -7.24
C ASP A 172 -10.98 -22.04 -6.71
N SER A 173 -11.20 -22.06 -5.41
CA SER A 173 -12.50 -22.37 -4.81
C SER A 173 -13.31 -21.11 -4.46
N LEU A 174 -14.64 -21.21 -4.47
CA LEU A 174 -15.52 -20.11 -4.07
C LEU A 174 -15.24 -19.64 -2.63
N ASP A 175 -14.91 -20.57 -1.73
CA ASP A 175 -14.56 -20.23 -0.34
C ASP A 175 -13.27 -19.39 -0.29
N SER A 176 -12.24 -19.77 -1.05
CA SER A 176 -10.99 -19.00 -1.13
C SER A 176 -11.21 -17.62 -1.75
N ILE A 177 -11.99 -17.54 -2.82
CA ILE A 177 -12.33 -16.28 -3.51
C ILE A 177 -13.08 -15.35 -2.54
N ASN A 178 -14.09 -15.85 -1.83
CA ASN A 178 -14.85 -15.07 -0.86
C ASN A 178 -13.99 -14.64 0.34
N ALA A 179 -13.13 -15.52 0.86
CA ALA A 179 -12.18 -15.20 1.92
C ALA A 179 -11.20 -14.10 1.48
N THR A 180 -10.73 -14.16 0.24
CA THR A 180 -9.88 -13.12 -0.38
C THR A 180 -10.62 -11.79 -0.44
N ALA A 181 -11.85 -11.75 -0.95
CA ALA A 181 -12.65 -10.51 -0.99
C ALA A 181 -12.90 -9.93 0.40
N ALA A 182 -13.23 -10.75 1.39
CA ALA A 182 -13.41 -10.32 2.78
C ALA A 182 -12.11 -9.76 3.38
N SER A 183 -10.97 -10.36 3.07
CA SER A 183 -9.66 -9.90 3.51
C SER A 183 -9.29 -8.55 2.87
N ILE A 184 -9.54 -8.39 1.57
CA ILE A 184 -9.34 -7.12 0.85
C ILE A 184 -10.08 -5.99 1.56
N VAL A 185 -11.38 -6.14 1.82
CA VAL A 185 -12.19 -5.12 2.50
C VAL A 185 -11.60 -4.74 3.86
N LYS A 186 -11.22 -5.75 4.67
CA LYS A 186 -10.64 -5.53 6.01
C LYS A 186 -9.31 -4.77 5.96
N TYR A 187 -8.41 -5.10 5.03
CA TYR A 187 -7.12 -4.45 4.94
C TYR A 187 -7.20 -3.07 4.31
N VAL A 188 -8.03 -2.89 3.27
CA VAL A 188 -8.26 -1.57 2.65
C VAL A 188 -8.82 -0.59 3.68
N SER A 189 -9.82 -0.99 4.47
CA SER A 189 -10.39 -0.14 5.52
C SER A 189 -9.36 0.30 6.57
N LYS A 190 -8.27 -0.46 6.74
CA LYS A 190 -7.15 -0.17 7.64
C LYS A 190 -5.93 0.45 6.94
N ARG A 191 -6.12 1.07 5.77
CA ARG A 191 -5.10 1.85 5.04
C ARG A 191 -4.00 1.03 4.33
N ALA A 192 -4.21 -0.25 4.09
CA ALA A 192 -3.29 -1.06 3.29
C ALA A 192 -3.63 -1.00 1.79
N GLY A 193 -2.60 -0.97 0.95
CA GLY A 193 -2.69 -1.34 -0.46
C GLY A 193 -2.62 -2.86 -0.59
N ILE A 194 -3.23 -3.42 -1.62
CA ILE A 194 -3.38 -4.87 -1.78
C ILE A 194 -2.69 -5.36 -3.05
N GLY A 195 -1.84 -6.38 -2.92
CA GLY A 195 -1.44 -7.23 -4.04
C GLY A 195 -2.27 -8.51 -4.00
N ILE A 196 -2.92 -8.86 -5.10
CA ILE A 196 -3.81 -10.02 -5.19
C ILE A 196 -3.21 -11.01 -6.17
N GLY A 197 -2.83 -12.20 -5.72
CA GLY A 197 -2.51 -13.33 -6.58
C GLY A 197 -3.80 -13.99 -7.03
N GLY A 198 -4.24 -13.73 -8.26
CA GLY A 198 -5.48 -14.28 -8.81
C GLY A 198 -5.23 -15.32 -9.90
N GLY A 199 -3.97 -15.63 -10.18
CA GLY A 199 -3.59 -16.48 -11.30
C GLY A 199 -3.92 -17.96 -11.16
N ALA A 200 -4.28 -18.42 -9.95
CA ALA A 200 -4.73 -19.80 -9.73
C ALA A 200 -6.19 -20.04 -10.16
N ILE A 201 -6.99 -18.99 -10.37
CA ILE A 201 -8.40 -19.11 -10.75
C ILE A 201 -8.49 -19.71 -12.15
N ARG A 202 -9.25 -20.79 -12.29
CA ARG A 202 -9.42 -21.51 -13.56
C ARG A 202 -10.02 -20.65 -14.67
N ALA A 203 -9.63 -20.94 -15.89
CA ALA A 203 -10.06 -20.19 -17.05
C ALA A 203 -11.51 -20.47 -17.47
N ILE A 204 -12.07 -19.56 -18.27
CA ILE A 204 -13.39 -19.73 -18.91
C ILE A 204 -13.50 -21.08 -19.59
N GLY A 205 -14.66 -21.75 -19.46
CA GLY A 205 -14.92 -23.02 -20.04
C GLY A 205 -14.26 -24.23 -19.37
N SER A 206 -13.51 -24.05 -18.27
CA SER A 206 -12.99 -25.15 -17.45
C SER A 206 -14.14 -25.92 -16.79
N SER A 207 -13.97 -27.24 -16.65
CA SER A 207 -14.99 -28.13 -16.07
C SER A 207 -15.23 -27.81 -14.59
N ILE A 208 -16.50 -27.83 -14.18
CA ILE A 208 -16.94 -27.71 -12.79
C ILE A 208 -17.79 -28.96 -12.45
N ASN A 209 -17.65 -29.45 -11.22
CA ASN A 209 -18.44 -30.57 -10.69
C ASN A 209 -18.45 -31.82 -11.59
N GLY A 210 -17.28 -32.24 -12.07
CA GLY A 210 -17.18 -33.42 -12.89
C GLY A 210 -17.80 -33.28 -14.32
N GLY A 211 -17.92 -32.04 -14.82
CA GLY A 211 -18.46 -31.74 -16.14
C GLY A 211 -19.92 -31.32 -16.15
N HIS A 212 -20.57 -31.20 -15.00
CA HIS A 212 -21.97 -30.74 -14.93
C HIS A 212 -22.16 -29.27 -15.28
N ALA A 213 -21.08 -28.46 -15.17
CA ALA A 213 -21.08 -27.05 -15.54
C ALA A 213 -19.71 -26.61 -16.07
N THR A 214 -19.66 -25.42 -16.67
CA THR A 214 -18.44 -24.79 -17.15
C THR A 214 -18.20 -23.47 -16.38
N HIS A 215 -16.93 -23.17 -16.11
CA HIS A 215 -16.51 -21.98 -15.41
C HIS A 215 -16.64 -20.72 -16.28
N THR A 216 -17.03 -19.61 -15.67
CA THR A 216 -17.22 -18.31 -16.35
C THR A 216 -15.94 -17.54 -16.63
N GLY A 217 -14.79 -18.04 -16.15
CA GLY A 217 -13.48 -17.41 -16.31
C GLY A 217 -13.03 -16.57 -15.10
N ALA A 218 -11.81 -16.05 -15.19
CA ALA A 218 -11.20 -15.27 -14.12
C ALA A 218 -11.76 -13.84 -14.04
N ILE A 219 -12.18 -13.23 -15.15
CA ILE A 219 -12.62 -11.83 -15.21
C ILE A 219 -13.78 -11.50 -14.27
N PRO A 220 -14.85 -12.29 -14.16
CA PRO A 220 -15.94 -12.02 -13.20
C PRO A 220 -15.45 -11.95 -11.76
N PHE A 221 -14.52 -12.81 -11.37
CA PHE A 221 -13.94 -12.79 -10.00
C PHE A 221 -12.99 -11.62 -9.78
N TYR A 222 -12.24 -11.21 -10.79
CA TYR A 222 -11.43 -9.99 -10.71
C TYR A 222 -12.32 -8.74 -10.57
N LYS A 223 -13.50 -8.71 -11.20
CA LYS A 223 -14.51 -7.65 -10.95
C LYS A 223 -15.00 -7.67 -9.52
N HIS A 224 -15.25 -8.84 -8.96
CA HIS A 224 -15.64 -9.00 -7.57
C HIS A 224 -14.55 -8.42 -6.62
N PHE A 225 -13.28 -8.73 -6.87
CA PHE A 225 -12.17 -8.15 -6.11
C PHE A 225 -12.05 -6.64 -6.31
N GLN A 226 -12.23 -6.11 -7.52
CA GLN A 226 -12.28 -4.66 -7.74
C GLN A 226 -13.38 -4.00 -6.91
N SER A 227 -14.56 -4.59 -6.85
CA SER A 227 -15.66 -4.08 -6.03
C SER A 227 -15.31 -4.11 -4.54
N ALA A 228 -14.67 -5.18 -4.05
CA ALA A 228 -14.18 -5.27 -2.69
C ALA A 228 -13.13 -4.17 -2.38
N VAL A 229 -12.18 -3.92 -3.28
CA VAL A 229 -11.17 -2.85 -3.15
C VAL A 229 -11.82 -1.47 -3.05
N ARG A 230 -12.86 -1.22 -3.84
CA ARG A 230 -13.53 0.09 -3.92
C ARG A 230 -14.61 0.30 -2.85
N SER A 231 -15.04 -0.76 -2.18
CA SER A 231 -16.09 -0.70 -1.16
C SER A 231 -15.71 0.15 0.06
N CYS A 232 -14.42 0.30 0.34
CA CYS A 232 -13.91 1.06 1.47
C CYS A 232 -12.89 2.12 1.03
N SER A 233 -12.86 3.22 1.76
CA SER A 233 -11.78 4.20 1.66
C SER A 233 -10.72 3.96 2.74
N GLN A 234 -9.47 4.23 2.41
CA GLN A 234 -8.35 4.16 3.36
C GLN A 234 -8.45 5.28 4.39
N GLY A 235 -9.12 5.00 5.52
CA GLY A 235 -9.32 5.95 6.61
C GLY A 235 -10.15 7.18 6.21
N GLY A 236 -11.08 7.05 5.28
CA GLY A 236 -11.95 8.14 4.83
C GLY A 236 -11.31 9.16 3.88
N VAL A 237 -10.04 8.97 3.47
CA VAL A 237 -9.27 10.00 2.76
C VAL A 237 -8.82 9.56 1.37
N ARG A 238 -8.53 8.28 1.19
CA ARG A 238 -7.96 7.73 -0.05
C ARG A 238 -8.76 6.50 -0.48
N GLY A 239 -9.10 6.38 -1.76
CA GLY A 239 -9.70 5.17 -2.31
C GLY A 239 -8.79 3.96 -2.13
N GLY A 240 -9.37 2.78 -2.05
CA GLY A 240 -8.63 1.52 -2.08
C GLY A 240 -7.82 1.39 -3.37
N ALA A 241 -6.64 0.78 -3.27
CA ALA A 241 -5.78 0.49 -4.43
C ALA A 241 -5.32 -0.96 -4.35
N ALA A 242 -5.33 -1.64 -5.49
CA ALA A 242 -4.86 -3.01 -5.60
C ALA A 242 -4.19 -3.26 -6.96
N THR A 243 -3.23 -4.21 -6.94
CA THR A 243 -2.62 -4.80 -8.14
C THR A 243 -2.98 -6.26 -8.19
N MET A 244 -3.52 -6.72 -9.32
CA MET A 244 -3.82 -8.12 -9.59
C MET A 244 -2.65 -8.76 -10.33
N TYR A 245 -2.20 -9.92 -9.85
CA TYR A 245 -1.12 -10.70 -10.45
C TYR A 245 -1.62 -11.99 -11.04
N TYR A 246 -1.15 -12.33 -12.27
CA TYR A 246 -1.45 -13.56 -12.96
C TYR A 246 -0.26 -14.00 -13.84
N PRO A 247 -0.09 -15.30 -14.08
CA PRO A 247 1.01 -15.80 -14.89
C PRO A 247 0.76 -15.56 -16.38
N ILE A 248 1.84 -15.37 -17.15
CA ILE A 248 1.78 -15.18 -18.60
C ILE A 248 1.19 -16.40 -19.33
N TRP A 249 1.28 -17.58 -18.75
CA TRP A 249 0.76 -18.83 -19.34
C TRP A 249 -0.72 -19.11 -19.01
N HIS A 250 -1.41 -18.17 -18.31
CA HIS A 250 -2.84 -18.33 -18.07
C HIS A 250 -3.65 -18.31 -19.36
N TYR A 251 -4.62 -19.23 -19.50
CA TYR A 251 -5.41 -19.39 -20.73
C TYR A 251 -6.11 -18.12 -21.22
N GLU A 252 -6.55 -17.26 -20.31
CA GLU A 252 -7.22 -16.00 -20.59
C GLU A 252 -6.26 -14.80 -20.66
N VAL A 253 -4.93 -15.00 -20.73
CA VAL A 253 -3.96 -13.90 -20.59
C VAL A 253 -4.17 -12.78 -21.61
N GLU A 254 -4.58 -13.08 -22.84
CA GLU A 254 -4.81 -12.05 -23.85
C GLU A 254 -5.96 -11.11 -23.46
N ASP A 255 -7.03 -11.64 -22.84
CA ASP A 255 -8.13 -10.84 -22.32
C ASP A 255 -7.73 -10.10 -21.05
N LEU A 256 -6.90 -10.72 -20.18
CA LEU A 256 -6.39 -10.11 -18.96
C LEU A 256 -5.45 -8.93 -19.25
N LEU A 257 -4.65 -8.99 -20.28
CA LEU A 257 -3.73 -7.92 -20.69
C LEU A 257 -4.46 -6.63 -21.13
N VAL A 258 -5.70 -6.75 -21.59
CA VAL A 258 -6.49 -5.62 -22.09
C VAL A 258 -7.54 -5.10 -21.11
N LEU A 259 -7.55 -5.56 -19.86
CA LEU A 259 -8.55 -5.18 -18.84
C LEU A 259 -8.65 -3.67 -18.58
N LYS A 260 -7.55 -2.92 -18.73
CA LYS A 260 -7.53 -1.45 -18.62
C LYS A 260 -7.76 -0.72 -19.95
N ASN A 261 -7.89 -1.42 -21.06
CA ASN A 261 -8.08 -0.78 -22.36
C ASN A 261 -9.39 0.03 -22.39
N ASN A 262 -9.36 1.18 -23.05
CA ASN A 262 -10.53 2.05 -23.22
C ASN A 262 -11.50 1.52 -24.31
N LYS A 263 -11.08 0.58 -25.14
CA LYS A 263 -11.91 -0.08 -26.15
C LYS A 263 -12.68 -1.25 -25.54
N GLY A 264 -13.86 -1.56 -26.04
CA GLY A 264 -14.71 -2.66 -25.59
C GLY A 264 -15.77 -2.25 -24.58
N THR A 265 -16.58 -3.23 -24.16
CA THR A 265 -17.67 -3.02 -23.20
C THR A 265 -17.17 -3.01 -21.76
N GLU A 266 -17.92 -2.38 -20.86
CA GLU A 266 -17.61 -2.40 -19.41
C GLU A 266 -17.63 -3.81 -18.82
N ASP A 267 -18.33 -4.74 -19.46
CA ASP A 267 -18.41 -6.13 -19.00
C ASP A 267 -17.06 -6.85 -19.08
N ASN A 268 -16.22 -6.47 -20.03
CA ASN A 268 -14.91 -7.08 -20.24
C ASN A 268 -13.75 -6.19 -19.78
N ARG A 269 -14.01 -5.17 -18.95
CA ARG A 269 -13.01 -4.22 -18.46
C ARG A 269 -13.03 -4.06 -16.96
N ILE A 270 -11.84 -3.92 -16.39
CA ILE A 270 -11.60 -3.71 -14.95
C ILE A 270 -10.54 -2.63 -14.82
N ARG A 271 -10.99 -1.35 -14.84
CA ARG A 271 -10.09 -0.19 -14.99
C ARG A 271 -9.52 0.35 -13.68
N HIS A 272 -10.10 -0.04 -12.55
CA HIS A 272 -9.76 0.54 -11.24
C HIS A 272 -8.84 -0.35 -10.39
N MET A 273 -8.16 -1.28 -11.02
CA MET A 273 -7.02 -2.00 -10.45
C MET A 273 -5.82 -1.90 -11.36
N ASP A 274 -4.64 -2.14 -10.83
CA ASP A 274 -3.41 -2.33 -11.60
C ASP A 274 -3.15 -3.82 -11.82
N TYR A 275 -2.28 -4.15 -12.76
CA TYR A 275 -2.02 -5.53 -13.16
C TYR A 275 -0.52 -5.79 -13.24
N GLY A 276 -0.11 -6.96 -12.76
CA GLY A 276 1.23 -7.48 -12.88
C GLY A 276 1.22 -8.84 -13.54
N VAL A 277 1.89 -8.96 -14.69
CA VAL A 277 2.07 -10.24 -15.36
C VAL A 277 3.31 -10.93 -14.82
N GLN A 278 3.17 -12.18 -14.43
CA GLN A 278 4.24 -12.95 -13.81
C GLN A 278 4.95 -13.80 -14.87
N PHE A 279 6.27 -13.69 -14.89
CA PHE A 279 7.16 -14.43 -15.78
C PHE A 279 8.18 -15.22 -14.97
N ASN A 280 8.62 -16.35 -15.51
CA ASN A 280 9.83 -17.02 -15.06
C ASN A 280 10.86 -17.13 -16.20
N LYS A 281 12.03 -17.69 -15.92
CA LYS A 281 13.14 -17.81 -16.87
C LYS A 281 12.75 -18.49 -18.19
N VAL A 282 11.86 -19.49 -18.14
CA VAL A 282 11.43 -20.26 -19.35
C VAL A 282 10.81 -19.34 -20.39
N PHE A 283 9.96 -18.40 -19.98
CA PHE A 283 9.29 -17.48 -20.91
C PHE A 283 10.23 -16.42 -21.47
N TYR A 284 11.20 -15.94 -20.68
CA TYR A 284 12.23 -15.05 -21.21
C TYR A 284 13.12 -15.73 -22.26
N GLU A 285 13.48 -16.99 -22.04
CA GLU A 285 14.26 -17.77 -23.01
C GLU A 285 13.48 -18.02 -24.31
N ARG A 286 12.21 -18.35 -24.24
CA ARG A 286 11.33 -18.49 -25.41
C ARG A 286 11.18 -17.18 -26.17
N LEU A 287 10.99 -16.07 -25.45
CA LEU A 287 10.92 -14.74 -26.06
C LEU A 287 12.20 -14.42 -26.85
N LEU A 288 13.37 -14.65 -26.25
CA LEU A 288 14.66 -14.40 -26.90
C LEU A 288 14.90 -15.27 -28.14
N LYS A 289 14.31 -16.47 -28.18
CA LYS A 289 14.38 -17.38 -29.31
C LYS A 289 13.28 -17.15 -30.37
N GLY A 290 12.31 -16.26 -30.09
CA GLY A 290 11.13 -16.08 -30.95
C GLY A 290 10.17 -17.26 -30.95
N GLU A 291 10.18 -18.06 -29.88
CA GLU A 291 9.31 -19.23 -29.75
C GLU A 291 7.90 -18.84 -29.24
N GLU A 292 6.90 -19.65 -29.61
CA GLU A 292 5.55 -19.54 -29.07
C GLU A 292 5.48 -20.01 -27.62
N ILE A 293 4.52 -19.46 -26.88
CA ILE A 293 4.13 -19.97 -25.56
C ILE A 293 2.76 -20.64 -25.65
N THR A 294 2.53 -21.58 -24.76
CA THR A 294 1.26 -22.31 -24.67
C THR A 294 0.53 -21.85 -23.40
N LEU A 295 -0.73 -21.49 -23.56
CA LEU A 295 -1.61 -21.06 -22.50
C LEU A 295 -2.44 -22.23 -22.00
N PHE A 296 -2.57 -22.32 -20.66
CA PHE A 296 -3.32 -23.38 -19.99
C PHE A 296 -4.28 -22.78 -18.95
N SER A 297 -5.37 -23.51 -18.66
CA SER A 297 -6.12 -23.27 -17.44
C SER A 297 -5.32 -23.84 -16.25
N PRO A 298 -5.12 -23.10 -15.16
CA PRO A 298 -4.39 -23.62 -13.98
C PRO A 298 -4.99 -24.91 -13.42
N SER A 299 -6.30 -25.08 -13.51
CA SER A 299 -6.99 -26.28 -13.06
C SER A 299 -6.65 -27.54 -13.86
N ASP A 300 -6.21 -27.39 -15.11
CA ASP A 300 -5.86 -28.51 -15.99
C ASP A 300 -4.39 -28.95 -15.81
N VAL A 301 -3.59 -28.09 -15.17
CA VAL A 301 -2.14 -28.30 -14.98
C VAL A 301 -1.70 -27.76 -13.60
N PRO A 302 -2.28 -28.23 -12.49
CA PRO A 302 -2.02 -27.68 -11.15
C PRO A 302 -0.55 -27.70 -10.77
N GLU A 303 0.21 -28.71 -11.24
CA GLU A 303 1.65 -28.83 -10.95
C GLU A 303 2.49 -27.68 -11.51
N LEU A 304 2.00 -27.01 -12.57
CA LEU A 304 2.68 -25.82 -13.11
C LEU A 304 2.58 -24.63 -12.16
N TRP A 305 1.44 -24.48 -11.48
CA TRP A 305 1.27 -23.42 -10.49
C TRP A 305 2.24 -23.60 -9.32
N ASP A 306 2.35 -24.81 -8.78
CA ASP A 306 3.17 -25.12 -7.62
C ASP A 306 4.68 -24.94 -7.88
N THR A 307 5.11 -25.14 -9.13
CA THR A 307 6.53 -25.07 -9.52
C THR A 307 6.95 -23.74 -10.14
N PHE A 308 6.00 -22.90 -10.53
CA PHE A 308 6.25 -21.70 -11.32
C PHE A 308 7.30 -20.75 -10.74
N PHE A 309 7.31 -20.56 -9.40
CA PHE A 309 8.28 -19.72 -8.69
C PHE A 309 9.27 -20.51 -7.84
N THR A 310 8.97 -21.76 -7.53
CA THR A 310 9.75 -22.54 -6.57
C THR A 310 10.82 -23.38 -7.23
N ASP A 311 10.57 -23.91 -8.44
CA ASP A 311 11.49 -24.78 -9.18
C ASP A 311 11.31 -24.58 -10.69
N VAL A 312 12.13 -23.71 -11.27
CA VAL A 312 12.02 -23.32 -12.68
C VAL A 312 12.35 -24.47 -13.64
N GLU A 313 13.29 -25.34 -13.29
CA GLU A 313 13.66 -26.49 -14.15
C GLU A 313 12.55 -27.54 -14.10
N LYS A 314 11.99 -27.82 -12.94
CA LYS A 314 10.83 -28.69 -12.82
C LYS A 314 9.62 -28.12 -13.54
N PHE A 315 9.37 -26.81 -13.44
CA PHE A 315 8.35 -26.12 -14.20
C PHE A 315 8.54 -26.34 -15.71
N ARG A 316 9.76 -26.18 -16.23
CA ARG A 316 10.09 -26.41 -17.65
C ARG A 316 9.68 -27.81 -18.11
N GLU A 317 10.12 -28.84 -17.38
CA GLU A 317 9.80 -30.25 -17.69
C GLU A 317 8.29 -30.46 -17.77
N LEU A 318 7.56 -29.98 -16.76
CA LEU A 318 6.11 -30.14 -16.67
C LEU A 318 5.38 -29.33 -17.74
N TYR A 319 5.84 -28.12 -18.03
CA TYR A 319 5.26 -27.25 -19.06
C TYR A 319 5.39 -27.87 -20.45
N GLU A 320 6.58 -28.34 -20.83
CA GLU A 320 6.80 -29.02 -22.09
C GLU A 320 6.06 -30.38 -22.18
N ALA A 321 5.93 -31.08 -21.06
CA ALA A 321 5.12 -32.29 -21.00
C ALA A 321 3.62 -32.00 -21.26
N ALA A 322 3.11 -30.91 -20.63
CA ALA A 322 1.72 -30.45 -20.84
C ALA A 322 1.48 -30.01 -22.29
N GLU A 323 2.46 -29.38 -22.92
CA GLU A 323 2.38 -29.00 -24.34
C GLU A 323 2.19 -30.21 -25.28
N ARG A 324 2.76 -31.33 -24.93
CA ARG A 324 2.63 -32.61 -25.73
C ARG A 324 1.32 -33.35 -25.49
N LYS A 325 0.65 -33.16 -24.33
CA LYS A 325 -0.62 -33.85 -24.03
C LYS A 325 -1.76 -33.31 -24.88
N THR A 326 -2.43 -34.19 -25.63
CA THR A 326 -3.59 -33.84 -26.47
C THR A 326 -4.88 -33.67 -25.68
N SER A 327 -4.96 -34.28 -24.52
CA SER A 327 -6.15 -34.23 -23.63
C SER A 327 -6.32 -32.92 -22.88
N ILE A 328 -5.29 -32.06 -22.82
CA ILE A 328 -5.33 -30.77 -22.10
C ILE A 328 -5.74 -29.67 -23.10
N ARG A 329 -6.72 -28.86 -22.70
CA ARG A 329 -7.13 -27.68 -23.46
C ARG A 329 -6.02 -26.62 -23.40
N LYS A 330 -5.60 -26.13 -24.56
CA LYS A 330 -4.48 -25.19 -24.66
C LYS A 330 -4.63 -24.27 -25.87
N LYS A 331 -3.93 -23.14 -25.80
CA LYS A 331 -3.82 -22.17 -26.89
C LYS A 331 -2.37 -21.78 -27.07
N LYS A 332 -1.87 -21.67 -28.28
CA LYS A 332 -0.54 -21.14 -28.58
C LYS A 332 -0.61 -19.68 -28.95
N VAL A 333 0.29 -18.88 -28.44
CA VAL A 333 0.42 -17.45 -28.75
C VAL A 333 1.88 -17.06 -28.93
N CYS A 334 2.11 -16.06 -29.77
CA CYS A 334 3.42 -15.46 -29.95
C CYS A 334 3.60 -14.29 -28.95
N LEU A 335 4.73 -14.22 -28.24
CA LEU A 335 5.02 -13.14 -27.31
C LEU A 335 5.39 -11.81 -27.99
N LEU A 336 5.61 -11.81 -29.32
CA LEU A 336 6.06 -10.64 -30.09
C LEU A 336 4.92 -9.83 -30.74
N TYR A 337 3.64 -10.18 -30.49
CA TYR A 337 2.50 -9.45 -31.03
C TYR A 337 1.58 -8.91 -29.94
#